data_eb607250defe9dc994893d369a286f57
#
_entry.id   eb607250defe9dc994893d369a286f57
#
_cell.length_a   1.000
_cell.length_b   1.000
_cell.length_c   1.000
_cell.angle_alpha   90.00
_cell.angle_beta   90.00
_cell.angle_gamma   90.00
#
_symmetry.space_group_name_H-M   'P 1'
#
loop_
_entity.id
_entity.type
_entity.pdbx_description
1 polymer ?
#
loop_
_entity_poly.entity_id
_entity_poly.type
_entity_poly.pdbx_seq_one_letter_code
_entity_poly.pdbx_strand_id
1 'polypeptide(L)' 'MSIIELSEKRFIRCILENGFLYDDTHQGYTRIWETNTPDGKLQCLEVYKQEDNQWKQIMYGSDGSIFFTEDININEHIP' A
#
# COMPACT_ATOMS: atom_id res chain seq x y z
N MET A 1 -9.36 -17.82 -16.24
CA MET A 1 -8.97 -16.76 -15.29
C MET A 1 -10.21 -16.00 -14.86
N SER A 2 -10.40 -15.82 -13.57
CA SER A 2 -11.56 -15.08 -13.07
C SER A 2 -11.34 -13.56 -13.20
N ILE A 3 -12.45 -12.81 -13.17
CA ILE A 3 -12.38 -11.35 -13.20
C ILE A 3 -11.65 -10.81 -11.98
N ILE A 4 -11.79 -11.48 -10.82
CA ILE A 4 -11.12 -11.10 -9.58
C ILE A 4 -9.61 -11.22 -9.73
N GLU A 5 -9.12 -12.30 -10.32
CA GLU A 5 -7.68 -12.50 -10.55
C GLU A 5 -7.11 -11.45 -11.49
N LEU A 6 -7.86 -11.11 -12.54
CA LEU A 6 -7.43 -10.10 -13.49
C LEU A 6 -7.35 -8.73 -12.84
N SER A 7 -8.33 -8.38 -12.02
CA SER A 7 -8.35 -7.11 -11.28
C SER A 7 -7.20 -7.01 -10.30
N GLU A 8 -6.88 -8.10 -9.61
CA GLU A 8 -5.75 -8.15 -8.67
C GLU A 8 -4.42 -7.94 -9.40
N LYS A 9 -4.22 -8.59 -10.55
CA LYS A 9 -3.00 -8.41 -11.34
C LYS A 9 -2.85 -6.96 -11.82
N ARG A 10 -3.92 -6.33 -12.23
CA ARG A 10 -3.90 -4.93 -12.66
C ARG A 10 -3.58 -3.99 -11.49
N PHE A 11 -4.16 -4.26 -10.33
CA PHE A 11 -3.90 -3.47 -9.15
C PHE A 11 -2.43 -3.55 -8.74
N ILE A 12 -1.87 -4.77 -8.69
CA ILE A 12 -0.46 -4.98 -8.36
C ILE A 12 0.45 -4.27 -9.36
N ARG A 13 0.14 -4.37 -10.66
CA ARG A 13 0.92 -3.66 -11.68
C ARG A 13 0.88 -2.16 -11.44
N CYS A 14 -0.27 -1.61 -11.12
CA CYS A 14 -0.44 -0.19 -10.88
C CYS A 14 0.41 0.29 -9.71
N ILE A 15 0.39 -0.42 -8.58
CA ILE A 15 1.19 -0.01 -7.43
C ILE A 15 2.69 -0.20 -7.67
N LEU A 16 3.09 -1.22 -8.43
CA LEU A 16 4.50 -1.38 -8.81
C LEU A 16 4.98 -0.23 -9.69
N GLU A 17 4.15 0.24 -10.61
CA GLU A 17 4.45 1.39 -11.46
C GLU A 17 4.56 2.68 -10.65
N ASN A 18 3.95 2.72 -9.48
CA ASN A 18 4.02 3.87 -8.58
C ASN A 18 5.13 3.76 -7.53
N GLY A 19 6.05 2.82 -7.71
CA GLY A 19 7.24 2.72 -6.88
C GLY A 19 7.11 1.84 -5.65
N PHE A 20 6.01 1.09 -5.53
CA PHE A 20 5.87 0.12 -4.44
C PHE A 20 6.65 -1.14 -4.76
N LEU A 21 7.25 -1.75 -3.72
CA LEU A 21 7.99 -3.00 -3.84
C LEU A 21 7.48 -3.97 -2.77
N TYR A 22 7.46 -5.25 -3.11
CA TYR A 22 7.02 -6.26 -2.17
C TYR A 22 8.01 -6.39 -1.01
N ASP A 23 7.49 -6.43 0.21
CA ASP A 23 8.27 -6.56 1.44
C ASP A 23 7.72 -7.72 2.27
N ASP A 24 8.56 -8.74 2.49
CA ASP A 24 8.16 -9.91 3.25
C ASP A 24 7.85 -9.60 4.72
N THR A 25 8.52 -8.62 5.29
CA THR A 25 8.29 -8.23 6.69
C THR A 25 6.85 -7.77 6.92
N HIS A 26 6.31 -7.01 5.97
CA HIS A 26 4.94 -6.50 6.05
C HIS A 26 3.95 -7.38 5.27
N GLN A 27 4.46 -8.37 4.52
CA GLN A 27 3.65 -9.24 3.68
C GLN A 27 2.78 -8.45 2.71
N GLY A 28 3.37 -7.42 2.11
CA GLY A 28 2.67 -6.56 1.19
C GLY A 28 3.61 -5.66 0.40
N TYR A 29 3.02 -4.81 -0.42
CA TYR A 29 3.76 -3.87 -1.25
C TYR A 29 3.92 -2.57 -0.48
N THR A 30 5.14 -2.07 -0.39
CA THR A 30 5.47 -0.92 0.45
C THR A 30 6.15 0.18 -0.33
N ARG A 31 5.94 1.40 0.11
CA ARG A 31 6.63 2.58 -0.39
C ARG A 31 6.86 3.54 0.77
N ILE A 32 8.07 4.10 0.84
CA ILE A 32 8.41 5.11 1.84
C ILE A 32 8.13 6.49 1.27
N TRP A 33 7.41 7.29 2.03
CA TRP A 33 7.15 8.69 1.72
C TRP A 33 7.95 9.57 2.64
N GLU A 34 8.53 10.64 2.09
CA GLU A 34 9.20 11.67 2.86
C GLU A 34 8.57 13.01 2.55
N THR A 35 8.40 13.82 3.58
CA THR A 35 8.00 15.22 3.40
C THR A 35 8.82 16.08 4.34
N ASN A 36 9.11 17.32 3.91
CA ASN A 36 9.82 18.28 4.74
C ASN A 36 8.83 19.06 5.57
N THR A 37 9.12 19.15 6.87
CA THR A 37 8.31 19.94 7.82
C THR A 37 9.21 20.99 8.44
N PRO A 38 8.64 22.03 9.10
CA PRO A 38 9.46 23.01 9.83
C PRO A 38 10.36 22.40 10.89
N ASP A 39 9.97 21.24 11.43
CA ASP A 39 10.71 20.53 12.47
C ASP A 39 11.65 19.45 11.94
N GLY A 40 11.80 19.35 10.61
CA GLY A 40 12.66 18.37 9.96
C GLY A 40 11.92 17.50 8.95
N LYS A 41 12.47 16.34 8.65
CA LYS A 41 11.85 15.40 7.72
C LYS A 41 10.89 14.48 8.44
N LEU A 42 9.70 14.32 7.87
CA LEU A 42 8.74 13.34 8.32
C LEU A 42 8.71 12.18 7.32
N GLN A 43 8.83 10.97 7.80
CA GLN A 43 8.73 9.77 6.97
C GLN A 43 7.50 8.96 7.36
N CYS A 44 6.87 8.36 6.36
CA CYS A 44 5.83 7.37 6.59
C CYS A 44 5.98 6.22 5.60
N LEU A 45 5.47 5.06 5.99
CA LEU A 45 5.48 3.87 5.16
C LEU A 45 4.04 3.55 4.77
N GLU A 46 3.81 3.49 3.47
CA GLU A 46 2.52 3.09 2.92
C GLU A 46 2.60 1.63 2.50
N VAL A 47 1.62 0.82 2.93
CA VAL A 47 1.58 -0.61 2.67
C VAL A 47 0.24 -0.98 2.04
N TYR A 48 0.29 -1.73 0.94
CA TYR A 48 -0.87 -2.39 0.38
C TYR A 48 -0.70 -3.89 0.57
N LYS A 49 -1.59 -4.49 1.34
CA LYS A 49 -1.52 -5.92 1.64
C LYS A 49 -2.89 -6.57 1.53
N GLN A 50 -2.89 -7.87 1.32
CA GLN A 50 -4.12 -8.65 1.26
C GLN A 50 -4.21 -9.54 2.50
N GLU A 51 -5.32 -9.45 3.22
CA GLU A 51 -5.66 -10.32 4.35
C GLU A 51 -7.08 -10.84 4.15
N ASP A 52 -7.27 -12.14 4.28
CA ASP A 52 -8.60 -12.77 4.17
C ASP A 52 -9.34 -12.37 2.90
N ASN A 53 -8.63 -12.34 1.77
CA ASN A 53 -9.16 -11.94 0.47
C ASN A 53 -9.59 -10.46 0.39
N GLN A 54 -9.18 -9.65 1.36
CA GLN A 54 -9.47 -8.21 1.40
C GLN A 54 -8.17 -7.44 1.29
N TRP A 55 -8.09 -6.54 0.31
CA TRP A 55 -6.95 -5.62 0.20
C TRP A 55 -7.12 -4.48 1.20
N LYS A 56 -6.00 -4.09 1.80
CA LYS A 56 -5.96 -3.03 2.80
C LYS A 56 -4.81 -2.08 2.50
N GLN A 57 -5.07 -0.81 2.76
CA GLN A 57 -4.04 0.22 2.78
C GLN A 57 -3.75 0.55 4.24
N ILE A 58 -2.47 0.50 4.61
CA ILE A 58 -2.04 0.79 5.98
C ILE A 58 -0.92 1.82 5.89
N MET A 59 -0.97 2.84 6.74
CA MET A 59 0.09 3.82 6.83
C MET A 59 0.71 3.82 8.21
N TYR A 60 2.03 3.64 8.24
CA TYR A 60 2.82 3.64 9.46
C TYR A 60 3.58 4.95 9.59
N GLY A 61 3.61 5.51 10.79
CA GLY A 61 4.45 6.67 11.08
C GLY A 61 5.91 6.28 11.27
N SER A 62 6.76 7.28 11.47
CA SER A 62 8.20 7.07 11.65
C SER A 62 8.54 6.29 12.92
N ASP A 63 7.65 6.28 13.90
CA ASP A 63 7.80 5.49 15.13
C ASP A 63 7.31 4.05 14.99
N GLY A 64 6.82 3.66 13.80
CA GLY A 64 6.29 2.33 13.56
C GLY A 64 4.83 2.14 13.92
N SER A 65 4.16 3.15 14.45
CA SER A 65 2.74 3.05 14.79
C SER A 65 1.87 3.23 13.56
N ILE A 66 0.70 2.57 13.56
CA ILE A 66 -0.29 2.73 12.49
C ILE A 66 -1.11 3.98 12.78
N PHE A 67 -1.17 4.90 11.80
CA PHE A 67 -2.01 6.08 11.94
C PHE A 67 -3.17 6.12 10.94
N PHE A 68 -3.21 5.18 10.00
CA PHE A 68 -4.28 5.10 9.00
C PHE A 68 -4.41 3.67 8.50
N THR A 69 -5.63 3.19 8.37
CA THR A 69 -5.92 1.91 7.74
C THR A 69 -7.27 1.99 7.04
N GLU A 70 -7.38 1.39 5.87
CA GLU A 70 -8.60 1.40 5.07
C GLU A 70 -8.70 0.13 4.24
N ASP A 71 -9.91 -0.43 4.18
CA ASP A 71 -10.20 -1.51 3.24
C ASP A 71 -10.33 -0.92 1.84
N ILE A 72 -9.74 -1.61 0.86
CA ILE A 72 -9.71 -1.12 -0.52
C ILE A 72 -10.49 -2.08 -1.40
N ASN A 73 -11.38 -1.50 -2.20
CA ASN A 73 -12.00 -2.22 -3.31
C ASN A 73 -11.11 -2.05 -4.54
N ILE A 74 -10.35 -3.09 -4.90
CA ILE A 74 -9.40 -3.01 -6.01
C ILE A 74 -10.07 -2.72 -7.35
N ASN A 75 -11.35 -3.02 -7.49
CA ASN A 75 -12.08 -2.74 -8.72
C ASN A 75 -12.32 -1.23 -8.92
N GLU A 76 -12.28 -0.44 -7.85
CA GLU A 76 -12.44 1.01 -7.92
C GLU A 76 -11.12 1.72 -8.18
N HIS A 77 -9.98 1.07 -7.93
CA HIS A 77 -8.65 1.66 -8.08
C HIS A 77 -8.01 1.36 -9.43
N ILE A 78 -8.70 0.64 -10.30
CA ILE A 78 -8.21 0.29 -11.63
C ILE A 78 -8.93 1.13 -12.67
N PRO A 79 -8.19 1.95 -13.45
CA PRO A 79 -8.80 2.73 -14.54
C PRO A 79 -9.30 1.85 -15.67
#